data_f520764dd13068894569fd271fe2610c
#
_entry.id   f520764dd13068894569fd271fe2610c
#
_cell.length_a   1.000
_cell.length_b   1.000
_cell.length_c   1.000
_cell.angle_alpha   90.00
_cell.angle_beta   90.00
_cell.angle_gamma   90.00
#
_symmetry.space_group_name_H-M   'P 1'
#
loop_
_entity.id
_entity.type
_entity.pdbx_description
1 polymer ?
#
loop_
_entity_poly.entity_id
_entity_poly.type
_entity_poly.pdbx_seq_one_letter_code
_entity_poly.pdbx_strand_id
1 'polypeptide(L)'
;ALIFDSLYDLYKGVIVFCRIKEGTVKKGTKIRMMATGAEFDTVEVGYFGAGQFIPCDELTAGMVGYITASIKNVRDTRVGDTVTDAERPCAEPLPGYKKVNPMVYCGMYPADGAHYADLRDALEKLQLNDASLQYEPETSVALGFGFRCGFLGLLHLEIIQERLEREYDLDLVTTAPGVIYKVHKTDGTVMELTNPSNLPDPSEIDYMEEPVVSAEIMVTTEFVGPIMELCQQRRGVYLGMEYMETTRALLKYELPLNEIIYDFFDALKSRSRGYASFDYELKGYVQSKLCKLDILVNKEEVDALSFIVHADSAAERGRKMCEKLKDEIPRQLFEIPIQAAIGGRIVARETVRA
;
A
#
# COMPACT_ATOMS: atom_id res chain seq x y z
N ALA A 1 14.46 -15.00 -21.19
CA ALA A 1 14.08 -13.59 -21.12
C ALA A 1 13.58 -13.25 -19.71
N LEU A 2 13.80 -12.03 -19.29
CA LEU A 2 13.30 -11.50 -18.01
C LEU A 2 12.10 -10.60 -18.26
N ILE A 3 10.98 -10.89 -17.58
CA ILE A 3 9.77 -10.08 -17.62
C ILE A 3 9.97 -8.85 -16.72
N PHE A 4 9.87 -7.65 -17.27
CA PHE A 4 9.97 -6.42 -16.48
C PHE A 4 8.66 -5.65 -16.37
N ASP A 5 7.68 -5.97 -17.22
CA ASP A 5 6.33 -5.38 -17.19
C ASP A 5 5.35 -6.30 -17.92
N SER A 6 4.07 -6.02 -17.82
CA SER A 6 3.03 -6.68 -18.60
C SER A 6 1.79 -5.82 -18.71
N LEU A 7 0.98 -6.12 -19.72
CA LEU A 7 -0.27 -5.44 -20.00
C LEU A 7 -1.34 -6.48 -20.30
N TYR A 8 -2.55 -6.30 -19.82
CA TYR A 8 -3.67 -7.14 -20.20
C TYR A 8 -4.47 -6.49 -21.34
N ASP A 9 -4.59 -7.21 -22.45
CA ASP A 9 -5.38 -6.81 -23.60
C ASP A 9 -6.59 -7.76 -23.73
N LEU A 10 -7.77 -7.21 -23.97
CA LEU A 10 -9.01 -8.00 -24.04
C LEU A 10 -9.00 -9.03 -25.18
N TYR A 11 -8.25 -8.78 -26.23
CA TYR A 11 -8.20 -9.64 -27.41
C TYR A 11 -6.96 -10.54 -27.45
N LYS A 12 -5.83 -10.01 -27.03
CA LYS A 12 -4.53 -10.70 -27.07
C LYS A 12 -4.17 -11.43 -25.77
N GLY A 13 -4.92 -11.19 -24.70
CA GLY A 13 -4.58 -11.66 -23.37
C GLY A 13 -3.43 -10.86 -22.75
N VAL A 14 -2.62 -11.51 -21.92
CA VAL A 14 -1.46 -10.87 -21.32
C VAL A 14 -0.38 -10.64 -22.37
N ILE A 15 0.07 -9.41 -22.50
CA ILE A 15 1.22 -9.02 -23.31
C ILE A 15 2.41 -8.89 -22.35
N VAL A 16 3.44 -9.70 -22.55
CA VAL A 16 4.61 -9.75 -21.67
C VAL A 16 5.70 -8.84 -22.23
N PHE A 17 6.17 -7.90 -21.43
CA PHE A 17 7.31 -7.03 -21.76
C PHE A 17 8.58 -7.64 -21.19
N CYS A 18 9.55 -7.91 -22.03
CA CYS A 18 10.73 -8.63 -21.61
C CYS A 18 12.02 -8.15 -22.26
N ARG A 19 13.12 -8.45 -21.59
CA ARG A 19 14.47 -8.36 -22.15
C ARG A 19 15.02 -9.74 -22.42
N ILE A 20 15.44 -9.98 -23.64
CA ILE A 20 16.08 -11.25 -24.01
C ILE A 20 17.51 -11.23 -23.50
N LYS A 21 17.86 -12.17 -22.63
CA LYS A 21 19.23 -12.33 -22.11
C LYS A 21 20.07 -13.20 -23.03
N GLU A 22 19.53 -14.34 -23.39
CA GLU A 22 20.20 -15.32 -24.29
C GLU A 22 19.15 -15.98 -25.18
N GLY A 23 19.59 -16.42 -26.35
CA GLY A 23 18.73 -17.12 -27.28
C GLY A 23 17.84 -16.21 -28.12
N THR A 24 16.82 -16.82 -28.70
CA THR A 24 15.92 -16.17 -29.65
C THR A 24 14.49 -16.64 -29.39
N VAL A 25 13.53 -15.70 -29.46
CA VAL A 25 12.11 -16.00 -29.46
C VAL A 25 11.48 -15.46 -30.74
N LYS A 26 10.62 -16.25 -31.34
CA LYS A 26 9.89 -15.89 -32.58
C LYS A 26 8.49 -16.50 -32.54
N LYS A 27 7.65 -16.10 -33.49
CA LYS A 27 6.33 -16.68 -33.65
C LYS A 27 6.43 -18.22 -33.75
N GLY A 28 5.61 -18.92 -32.96
CA GLY A 28 5.59 -20.36 -32.89
C GLY A 28 6.54 -20.97 -31.87
N THR A 29 7.46 -20.21 -31.28
CA THR A 29 8.30 -20.70 -30.20
C THR A 29 7.44 -21.06 -29.00
N LYS A 30 7.59 -22.31 -28.50
CA LYS A 30 6.91 -22.74 -27.29
C LYS A 30 7.70 -22.25 -26.08
N ILE A 31 7.09 -21.39 -25.30
CA ILE A 31 7.69 -20.75 -24.14
C ILE A 31 7.13 -21.33 -22.84
N ARG A 32 7.95 -21.28 -21.79
CA ARG A 32 7.56 -21.68 -20.43
C ARG A 32 7.84 -20.54 -19.47
N MET A 33 6.87 -20.24 -18.59
CA MET A 33 7.06 -19.37 -17.45
C MET A 33 7.67 -20.19 -16.32
N MET A 34 8.88 -19.87 -15.87
CA MET A 34 9.61 -20.72 -14.93
C MET A 34 8.97 -20.77 -13.54
N ALA A 35 8.36 -19.68 -13.07
CA ALA A 35 7.75 -19.64 -11.75
C ALA A 35 6.50 -20.51 -11.62
N THR A 36 5.68 -20.58 -12.67
CA THR A 36 4.40 -21.32 -12.69
C THR A 36 4.46 -22.63 -13.44
N GLY A 37 5.44 -22.79 -14.32
CA GLY A 37 5.53 -23.94 -15.24
C GLY A 37 4.56 -23.88 -16.42
N ALA A 38 3.78 -22.81 -16.54
CA ALA A 38 2.82 -22.63 -17.62
C ALA A 38 3.52 -22.50 -18.97
N GLU A 39 3.01 -23.21 -19.98
CA GLU A 39 3.56 -23.22 -21.33
C GLU A 39 2.59 -22.62 -22.33
N PHE A 40 3.14 -21.87 -23.30
CA PHE A 40 2.34 -21.19 -24.32
C PHE A 40 3.08 -21.21 -25.65
N ASP A 41 2.29 -21.19 -26.74
CA ASP A 41 2.85 -20.98 -28.07
C ASP A 41 2.86 -19.47 -28.37
N THR A 42 4.03 -18.96 -28.77
CA THR A 42 4.19 -17.54 -29.11
C THR A 42 3.39 -17.20 -30.36
N VAL A 43 2.51 -16.21 -30.25
CA VAL A 43 1.67 -15.72 -31.35
C VAL A 43 2.36 -14.58 -32.09
N GLU A 44 2.90 -13.62 -31.37
CA GLU A 44 3.59 -12.46 -31.92
C GLU A 44 4.71 -12.00 -31.01
N VAL A 45 5.79 -11.52 -31.63
CA VAL A 45 6.87 -10.80 -30.94
C VAL A 45 7.13 -9.48 -31.65
N GLY A 46 7.65 -8.51 -30.90
CA GLY A 46 7.91 -7.20 -31.47
C GLY A 46 8.65 -6.30 -30.48
N TYR A 47 8.86 -5.07 -30.90
CA TYR A 47 9.49 -4.04 -30.09
C TYR A 47 8.59 -2.79 -29.99
N PHE A 48 9.02 -1.83 -29.19
CA PHE A 48 8.21 -0.64 -28.89
C PHE A 48 8.60 0.54 -29.78
N GLY A 49 7.61 1.11 -30.44
CA GLY A 49 7.71 2.41 -31.10
C GLY A 49 7.10 3.51 -30.25
N ALA A 50 7.06 4.71 -30.77
CA ALA A 50 6.42 5.85 -30.11
C ALA A 50 4.89 5.63 -30.09
N GLY A 51 4.37 5.24 -28.95
CA GLY A 51 2.94 4.99 -28.74
C GLY A 51 2.35 3.78 -29.46
N GLN A 52 3.18 2.86 -29.96
CA GLN A 52 2.71 1.69 -30.70
C GLN A 52 3.62 0.48 -30.51
N PHE A 53 3.05 -0.71 -30.71
CA PHE A 53 3.79 -1.97 -30.81
C PHE A 53 4.16 -2.23 -32.26
N ILE A 54 5.42 -2.60 -32.50
CA ILE A 54 5.92 -2.89 -33.84
C ILE A 54 6.29 -4.37 -33.93
N PRO A 55 5.47 -5.21 -34.64
CA PRO A 55 5.80 -6.61 -34.82
C PRO A 55 7.11 -6.79 -35.58
N CYS A 56 7.84 -7.85 -35.20
CA CYS A 56 9.06 -8.25 -35.91
C CYS A 56 9.13 -9.77 -36.02
N ASP A 57 10.12 -10.24 -36.78
CA ASP A 57 10.26 -11.68 -37.04
C ASP A 57 10.76 -12.44 -35.79
N GLU A 58 11.69 -11.84 -35.06
CA GLU A 58 12.28 -12.45 -33.88
C GLU A 58 12.87 -11.41 -32.92
N LEU A 59 12.97 -11.81 -31.64
CA LEU A 59 13.71 -11.08 -30.62
C LEU A 59 14.96 -11.91 -30.25
N THR A 60 16.13 -11.28 -30.32
CA THR A 60 17.43 -11.91 -30.02
C THR A 60 18.06 -11.32 -28.75
N ALA A 61 19.13 -11.96 -28.29
CA ALA A 61 19.85 -11.56 -27.07
C ALA A 61 20.16 -10.06 -27.03
N GLY A 62 19.82 -9.41 -25.92
CA GLY A 62 19.99 -7.97 -25.71
C GLY A 62 18.81 -7.12 -26.12
N MET A 63 17.88 -7.65 -26.90
CA MET A 63 16.69 -6.90 -27.31
C MET A 63 15.67 -6.78 -26.20
N VAL A 64 14.98 -5.64 -26.19
CA VAL A 64 13.82 -5.36 -25.34
C VAL A 64 12.58 -5.32 -26.23
N GLY A 65 11.58 -6.08 -25.88
CA GLY A 65 10.37 -6.18 -26.67
C GLY A 65 9.21 -6.83 -25.92
N TYR A 66 8.22 -7.24 -26.69
CA TYR A 66 7.03 -7.89 -26.16
C TYR A 66 6.78 -9.25 -26.78
N ILE A 67 6.07 -10.09 -26.04
CA ILE A 67 5.61 -11.41 -26.46
C ILE A 67 4.11 -11.49 -26.22
N THR A 68 3.35 -11.90 -27.23
CA THR A 68 1.96 -12.32 -27.07
C THR A 68 1.84 -13.82 -27.29
N ALA A 69 1.07 -14.49 -26.47
CA ALA A 69 0.92 -15.95 -26.50
C ALA A 69 -0.49 -16.39 -26.08
N SER A 70 -1.51 -15.54 -26.29
CA SER A 70 -2.90 -15.78 -25.91
C SER A 70 -3.05 -16.21 -24.44
N ILE A 71 -2.29 -15.60 -23.55
CA ILE A 71 -2.31 -15.90 -22.13
C ILE A 71 -3.54 -15.26 -21.51
N LYS A 72 -4.52 -16.07 -21.12
CA LYS A 72 -5.79 -15.57 -20.57
C LYS A 72 -5.79 -15.46 -19.04
N ASN A 73 -5.06 -16.34 -18.36
CA ASN A 73 -4.97 -16.32 -16.92
C ASN A 73 -3.81 -15.42 -16.48
N VAL A 74 -4.16 -14.30 -15.86
CA VAL A 74 -3.19 -13.31 -15.37
C VAL A 74 -2.22 -13.88 -14.33
N ARG A 75 -2.61 -14.95 -13.63
CA ARG A 75 -1.77 -15.60 -12.62
C ARG A 75 -0.63 -16.42 -13.20
N ASP A 76 -0.67 -16.73 -14.50
CA ASP A 76 0.38 -17.49 -15.17
C ASP A 76 1.63 -16.67 -15.45
N THR A 77 1.51 -15.34 -15.37
CA THR A 77 2.63 -14.41 -15.59
C THR A 77 2.85 -13.53 -14.37
N ARG A 78 4.09 -13.16 -14.11
CA ARG A 78 4.43 -12.17 -13.10
C ARG A 78 5.71 -11.43 -13.47
N VAL A 79 5.78 -10.16 -13.10
CA VAL A 79 6.98 -9.34 -13.27
C VAL A 79 8.12 -9.93 -12.45
N GLY A 80 9.30 -10.03 -13.07
CA GLY A 80 10.48 -10.65 -12.47
C GLY A 80 10.65 -12.14 -12.78
N ASP A 81 9.65 -12.79 -13.39
CA ASP A 81 9.76 -14.18 -13.83
C ASP A 81 10.65 -14.31 -15.08
N THR A 82 11.10 -15.51 -15.32
CA THR A 82 11.90 -15.88 -16.50
C THR A 82 11.03 -16.63 -17.50
N VAL A 83 11.07 -16.17 -18.73
CA VAL A 83 10.55 -16.90 -19.90
C VAL A 83 11.67 -17.70 -20.52
N THR A 84 11.47 -19.01 -20.66
CA THR A 84 12.45 -19.92 -21.26
C THR A 84 11.84 -20.70 -22.43
N ASP A 85 12.68 -21.29 -23.25
CA ASP A 85 12.27 -22.22 -24.29
C ASP A 85 11.73 -23.51 -23.64
N ALA A 86 10.50 -23.90 -23.92
CA ALA A 86 9.90 -25.10 -23.34
C ALA A 86 10.59 -26.41 -23.78
N GLU A 87 11.18 -26.43 -24.97
CA GLU A 87 11.88 -27.60 -25.52
C GLU A 87 13.32 -27.69 -25.01
N ARG A 88 13.95 -26.55 -24.73
CA ARG A 88 15.31 -26.48 -24.19
C ARG A 88 15.35 -25.46 -23.03
N PRO A 89 14.73 -25.79 -21.91
CA PRO A 89 14.63 -24.84 -20.80
C PRO A 89 16.00 -24.54 -20.19
N CYS A 90 16.20 -23.33 -19.71
CA CYS A 90 17.37 -22.99 -18.92
C CYS A 90 17.32 -23.68 -17.56
N ALA A 91 18.50 -23.95 -16.99
CA ALA A 91 18.63 -24.70 -15.74
C ALA A 91 18.12 -23.88 -14.52
N GLU A 92 18.35 -22.58 -14.54
CA GLU A 92 18.03 -21.67 -13.45
C GLU A 92 17.31 -20.42 -13.96
N PRO A 93 16.36 -19.87 -13.18
CA PRO A 93 15.75 -18.59 -13.53
C PRO A 93 16.78 -17.46 -13.47
N LEU A 94 16.55 -16.42 -14.26
CA LEU A 94 17.32 -15.19 -14.17
C LEU A 94 17.08 -14.52 -12.82
N PRO A 95 18.05 -13.77 -12.28
CA PRO A 95 17.80 -12.95 -11.10
C PRO A 95 16.62 -12.01 -11.33
N GLY A 96 15.57 -12.17 -10.56
CA GLY A 96 14.38 -11.32 -10.62
C GLY A 96 14.55 -10.07 -9.77
N TYR A 97 13.47 -9.32 -9.65
CA TYR A 97 13.43 -8.13 -8.80
C TYR A 97 13.27 -8.52 -7.33
N LYS A 98 13.83 -7.71 -6.45
CA LYS A 98 13.60 -7.90 -5.00
C LYS A 98 12.12 -7.70 -4.70
N LYS A 99 11.57 -8.64 -3.95
CA LYS A 99 10.22 -8.48 -3.42
C LYS A 99 10.23 -7.40 -2.33
N VAL A 100 9.47 -6.34 -2.53
CA VAL A 100 9.29 -5.28 -1.53
C VAL A 100 8.01 -5.57 -0.76
N ASN A 101 8.11 -5.60 0.56
CA ASN A 101 6.94 -5.81 1.41
C ASN A 101 6.13 -4.52 1.52
N PRO A 102 4.79 -4.61 1.51
CA PRO A 102 3.94 -3.46 1.77
C PRO A 102 4.22 -2.85 3.13
N MET A 103 4.07 -1.53 3.23
CA MET A 103 4.25 -0.77 4.45
C MET A 103 2.95 -0.15 4.95
N VAL A 104 2.00 0.08 4.06
CA VAL A 104 0.71 0.74 4.35
C VAL A 104 -0.43 -0.17 3.91
N TYR A 105 -1.44 -0.30 4.75
CA TYR A 105 -2.62 -1.12 4.48
C TYR A 105 -3.89 -0.31 4.62
N CYS A 106 -4.87 -0.59 3.76
CA CYS A 106 -6.24 -0.10 3.93
C CYS A 106 -7.25 -1.10 3.38
N GLY A 107 -8.49 -0.98 3.81
CA GLY A 107 -9.61 -1.68 3.20
C GLY A 107 -10.10 -0.94 1.96
N MET A 108 -10.35 -1.65 0.87
CA MET A 108 -10.99 -1.15 -0.33
C MET A 108 -12.29 -1.89 -0.58
N TYR A 109 -13.37 -1.14 -0.72
CA TYR A 109 -14.72 -1.68 -0.89
C TYR A 109 -15.40 -1.01 -2.08
N PRO A 110 -16.16 -1.77 -2.90
CA PRO A 110 -17.01 -1.12 -3.88
C PRO A 110 -18.12 -0.35 -3.16
N ALA A 111 -18.44 0.85 -3.63
CA ALA A 111 -19.54 1.64 -3.07
C ALA A 111 -20.89 0.92 -3.24
N ASP A 112 -21.06 0.16 -4.32
CA ASP A 112 -22.14 -0.77 -4.54
C ASP A 112 -21.60 -2.20 -4.48
N GLY A 113 -22.11 -3.02 -3.55
CA GLY A 113 -21.69 -4.40 -3.35
C GLY A 113 -21.86 -5.32 -4.57
N ALA A 114 -22.70 -4.94 -5.52
CA ALA A 114 -22.87 -5.67 -6.78
C ALA A 114 -21.59 -5.66 -7.64
N HIS A 115 -20.67 -4.73 -7.41
CA HIS A 115 -19.41 -4.60 -8.14
C HIS A 115 -18.20 -5.26 -7.44
N TYR A 116 -18.43 -6.12 -6.46
CA TYR A 116 -17.34 -6.83 -5.77
C TYR A 116 -16.47 -7.66 -6.74
N ALA A 117 -17.09 -8.40 -7.64
CA ALA A 117 -16.37 -9.21 -8.63
C ALA A 117 -15.55 -8.34 -9.60
N ASP A 118 -16.08 -7.18 -9.97
CA ASP A 118 -15.36 -6.23 -10.83
C ASP A 118 -14.12 -5.68 -10.14
N LEU A 119 -14.20 -5.37 -8.85
CA LEU A 119 -13.05 -4.95 -8.06
C LEU A 119 -11.99 -6.05 -7.95
N ARG A 120 -12.40 -7.28 -7.70
CA ARG A 120 -11.49 -8.44 -7.66
C ARG A 120 -10.74 -8.59 -8.97
N ASP A 121 -11.44 -8.56 -10.09
CA ASP A 121 -10.84 -8.74 -11.41
C ASP A 121 -9.91 -7.58 -11.77
N ALA A 122 -10.26 -6.36 -11.38
CA ALA A 122 -9.41 -5.19 -11.56
C ALA A 122 -8.11 -5.29 -10.76
N LEU A 123 -8.18 -5.72 -9.50
CA LEU A 123 -6.98 -5.93 -8.66
C LEU A 123 -6.07 -7.02 -9.23
N GLU A 124 -6.61 -8.12 -9.73
CA GLU A 124 -5.83 -9.16 -10.40
C GLU A 124 -5.08 -8.61 -11.62
N LYS A 125 -5.75 -7.80 -12.43
CA LYS A 125 -5.14 -7.19 -13.62
C LYS A 125 -4.06 -6.16 -13.27
N LEU A 126 -4.27 -5.37 -12.22
CA LEU A 126 -3.26 -4.42 -11.75
C LEU A 126 -2.00 -5.09 -11.23
N GLN A 127 -2.10 -6.27 -10.61
CA GLN A 127 -0.94 -7.02 -10.16
C GLN A 127 0.01 -7.44 -11.29
N LEU A 128 -0.46 -7.49 -12.54
CA LEU A 128 0.37 -7.84 -13.68
C LEU A 128 1.59 -6.92 -13.84
N ASN A 129 1.39 -5.64 -13.65
CA ASN A 129 2.45 -4.65 -13.78
C ASN A 129 2.82 -3.97 -12.46
N ASP A 130 2.18 -4.36 -11.37
CA ASP A 130 2.48 -3.89 -10.03
C ASP A 130 2.60 -5.07 -9.07
N ALA A 131 3.79 -5.68 -9.05
CA ALA A 131 4.07 -6.85 -8.24
C ALA A 131 4.09 -6.56 -6.73
N SER A 132 4.18 -5.29 -6.34
CA SER A 132 4.16 -4.88 -4.94
C SER A 132 2.75 -4.71 -4.36
N LEU A 133 1.73 -4.65 -5.21
CA LEU A 133 0.34 -4.66 -4.76
C LEU A 133 -0.02 -6.02 -4.16
N GLN A 134 -0.44 -6.03 -2.90
CA GLN A 134 -0.96 -7.21 -2.22
C GLN A 134 -2.40 -6.96 -1.81
N TYR A 135 -3.24 -7.98 -1.90
CA TYR A 135 -4.63 -7.90 -1.48
C TYR A 135 -5.16 -9.26 -1.05
N GLU A 136 -6.09 -9.24 -0.13
CA GLU A 136 -6.82 -10.42 0.33
C GLU A 136 -8.28 -10.05 0.58
N PRO A 137 -9.22 -10.99 0.43
CA PRO A 137 -10.62 -10.74 0.73
C PRO A 137 -10.83 -10.32 2.17
N GLU A 138 -11.74 -9.41 2.39
CA GLU A 138 -12.12 -8.91 3.69
C GLU A 138 -13.61 -8.60 3.74
N THR A 139 -14.20 -8.71 4.92
CA THR A 139 -15.60 -8.38 5.15
C THR A 139 -15.69 -7.34 6.25
N SER A 140 -16.46 -6.29 6.03
CA SER A 140 -16.83 -5.28 7.02
C SER A 140 -18.33 -5.33 7.28
N VAL A 141 -18.72 -5.24 8.54
CA VAL A 141 -20.14 -5.12 8.89
C VAL A 141 -20.75 -3.85 8.30
N ALA A 142 -19.99 -2.75 8.28
CA ALA A 142 -20.43 -1.48 7.75
C ALA A 142 -20.42 -1.40 6.22
N LEU A 143 -19.40 -1.98 5.56
CA LEU A 143 -19.13 -1.78 4.13
C LEU A 143 -19.38 -3.01 3.26
N GLY A 144 -19.59 -4.18 3.86
CA GLY A 144 -19.80 -5.44 3.13
C GLY A 144 -18.50 -6.11 2.71
N PHE A 145 -18.52 -6.74 1.53
CA PHE A 145 -17.36 -7.46 0.99
C PHE A 145 -16.40 -6.51 0.28
N GLY A 146 -15.13 -6.67 0.52
CA GLY A 146 -14.06 -5.90 -0.09
C GLY A 146 -12.72 -6.61 0.04
N PHE A 147 -11.65 -5.82 0.02
CA PHE A 147 -10.27 -6.34 0.10
C PHE A 147 -9.43 -5.52 1.08
N ARG A 148 -8.60 -6.21 1.84
CA ARG A 148 -7.50 -5.59 2.58
C ARG A 148 -6.31 -5.51 1.66
N CYS A 149 -5.90 -4.29 1.28
CA CYS A 149 -4.84 -4.04 0.32
C CYS A 149 -3.60 -3.49 0.98
N GLY A 150 -2.44 -3.97 0.52
CA GLY A 150 -1.13 -3.51 0.98
C GLY A 150 -0.39 -2.73 -0.11
N PHE A 151 0.23 -1.62 0.29
CA PHE A 151 0.89 -0.66 -0.59
C PHE A 151 2.27 -0.30 -0.07
N LEU A 152 3.15 0.16 -0.95
CA LEU A 152 4.48 0.63 -0.57
C LEU A 152 4.45 1.93 0.23
N GLY A 153 3.42 2.74 0.07
CA GLY A 153 3.22 4.00 0.76
C GLY A 153 1.93 4.67 0.28
N LEU A 154 1.67 5.89 0.73
CA LEU A 154 0.46 6.65 0.35
C LEU A 154 0.40 6.97 -1.14
N LEU A 155 1.51 7.32 -1.75
CA LEU A 155 1.54 7.61 -3.19
C LEU A 155 1.13 6.38 -4.02
N HIS A 156 1.64 5.21 -3.64
CA HIS A 156 1.26 3.95 -4.28
C HIS A 156 -0.23 3.67 -4.13
N LEU A 157 -0.78 3.89 -2.94
CA LEU A 157 -2.21 3.76 -2.67
C LEU A 157 -3.04 4.69 -3.57
N GLU A 158 -2.66 5.95 -3.67
CA GLU A 158 -3.34 6.96 -4.50
C GLU A 158 -3.32 6.57 -5.98
N ILE A 159 -2.17 6.11 -6.48
CA ILE A 159 -2.03 5.65 -7.87
C ILE A 159 -2.94 4.46 -8.15
N ILE A 160 -2.96 3.46 -7.28
CA ILE A 160 -3.81 2.27 -7.44
C ILE A 160 -5.29 2.66 -7.37
N GLN A 161 -5.67 3.49 -6.41
CA GLN A 161 -7.05 3.97 -6.28
C GLN A 161 -7.49 4.72 -7.54
N GLU A 162 -6.67 5.62 -8.05
CA GLU A 162 -6.96 6.38 -9.26
C GLU A 162 -7.08 5.48 -10.49
N ARG A 163 -6.22 4.49 -10.63
CA ARG A 163 -6.28 3.51 -11.72
C ARG A 163 -7.56 2.68 -11.65
N LEU A 164 -7.97 2.21 -10.48
CA LEU A 164 -9.22 1.48 -10.28
C LEU A 164 -10.43 2.33 -10.67
N GLU A 165 -10.43 3.60 -10.33
CA GLU A 165 -11.51 4.53 -10.65
C GLU A 165 -11.57 4.89 -12.14
N ARG A 166 -10.42 5.19 -12.75
CA ARG A 166 -10.35 5.65 -14.15
C ARG A 166 -10.31 4.53 -15.18
N GLU A 167 -9.47 3.52 -14.98
CA GLU A 167 -9.29 2.46 -15.97
C GLU A 167 -10.39 1.39 -15.89
N TYR A 168 -10.95 1.17 -14.70
CA TYR A 168 -11.94 0.12 -14.44
C TYR A 168 -13.34 0.66 -14.07
N ASP A 169 -13.50 1.96 -14.06
CA ASP A 169 -14.78 2.65 -13.79
C ASP A 169 -15.44 2.19 -12.48
N LEU A 170 -14.63 2.05 -11.43
CA LEU A 170 -15.07 1.63 -10.11
C LEU A 170 -15.30 2.83 -9.22
N ASP A 171 -16.37 2.79 -8.44
CA ASP A 171 -16.63 3.73 -7.34
C ASP A 171 -16.27 3.03 -6.03
N LEU A 172 -15.28 3.57 -5.32
CA LEU A 172 -14.64 2.92 -4.18
C LEU A 172 -14.84 3.68 -2.89
N VAL A 173 -14.98 2.94 -1.80
CA VAL A 173 -14.85 3.41 -0.43
C VAL A 173 -13.57 2.81 0.14
N THR A 174 -12.67 3.66 0.64
CA THR A 174 -11.44 3.22 1.28
C THR A 174 -11.44 3.57 2.76
N THR A 175 -10.95 2.66 3.59
CA THR A 175 -10.72 2.94 5.00
C THR A 175 -9.47 3.79 5.20
N ALA A 176 -9.30 4.37 6.38
CA ALA A 176 -8.09 5.12 6.69
C ALA A 176 -6.85 4.21 6.59
N PRO A 177 -5.78 4.65 5.91
CA PRO A 177 -4.56 3.87 5.83
C PRO A 177 -3.91 3.67 7.19
N GLY A 178 -3.29 2.52 7.41
CA GLY A 178 -2.57 2.19 8.62
C GLY A 178 -1.33 1.36 8.31
N VAL A 179 -0.57 1.06 9.34
CA VAL A 179 0.65 0.26 9.24
C VAL A 179 0.41 -1.15 9.78
N ILE A 180 1.37 -2.06 9.57
CA ILE A 180 1.33 -3.39 10.16
C ILE A 180 1.85 -3.30 11.60
N TYR A 181 1.03 -3.71 12.57
CA TYR A 181 1.45 -3.87 13.95
C TYR A 181 1.76 -5.34 14.24
N LYS A 182 2.68 -5.59 15.17
CA LYS A 182 2.92 -6.91 15.72
C LYS A 182 2.28 -7.01 17.10
N VAL A 183 1.35 -7.95 17.24
CA VAL A 183 0.65 -8.20 18.49
C VAL A 183 1.22 -9.47 19.12
N HIS A 184 1.89 -9.32 20.26
CA HIS A 184 2.42 -10.42 21.04
C HIS A 184 1.34 -10.88 22.02
N LYS A 185 0.84 -12.09 21.80
CA LYS A 185 -0.22 -12.65 22.62
C LYS A 185 0.32 -13.31 23.87
N THR A 186 -0.54 -13.44 24.88
CA THR A 186 -0.21 -14.09 26.16
C THR A 186 0.12 -15.58 26.02
N ASP A 187 -0.34 -16.23 24.94
CA ASP A 187 0.01 -17.63 24.61
C ASP A 187 1.39 -17.81 23.95
N GLY A 188 2.14 -16.72 23.76
CA GLY A 188 3.47 -16.71 23.13
C GLY A 188 3.46 -16.58 21.62
N THR A 189 2.30 -16.53 20.98
CA THR A 189 2.21 -16.31 19.53
C THR A 189 2.32 -14.84 19.16
N VAL A 190 2.79 -14.56 17.93
CA VAL A 190 2.89 -13.21 17.38
C VAL A 190 1.97 -13.12 16.16
N MET A 191 1.08 -12.15 16.19
CA MET A 191 0.13 -11.88 15.11
C MET A 191 0.49 -10.58 14.41
N GLU A 192 0.47 -10.57 13.07
CA GLU A 192 0.55 -9.35 12.28
C GLU A 192 -0.86 -8.74 12.13
N LEU A 193 -1.02 -7.51 12.59
CA LEU A 193 -2.28 -6.79 12.56
C LEU A 193 -2.28 -5.75 11.43
N THR A 194 -3.06 -5.98 10.39
CA THR A 194 -3.26 -5.04 9.26
C THR A 194 -4.61 -4.34 9.31
N ASN A 195 -5.59 -4.95 9.95
CA ASN A 195 -6.92 -4.39 10.13
C ASN A 195 -7.18 -4.15 11.62
N PRO A 196 -7.36 -2.89 12.06
CA PRO A 196 -7.59 -2.59 13.47
C PRO A 196 -8.77 -3.33 14.10
N SER A 197 -9.81 -3.63 13.33
CA SER A 197 -10.99 -4.36 13.83
C SER A 197 -10.69 -5.81 14.24
N ASN A 198 -9.55 -6.36 13.79
CA ASN A 198 -9.11 -7.72 14.12
C ASN A 198 -8.23 -7.78 15.37
N LEU A 199 -8.04 -6.67 16.09
CA LEU A 199 -7.26 -6.67 17.32
C LEU A 199 -7.91 -7.65 18.34
N PRO A 200 -7.13 -8.59 18.92
CA PRO A 200 -7.64 -9.47 19.96
C PRO A 200 -8.12 -8.72 21.20
N ASP A 201 -8.88 -9.40 22.05
CA ASP A 201 -9.28 -8.85 23.34
C ASP A 201 -8.03 -8.45 24.15
N PRO A 202 -8.03 -7.30 24.86
CA PRO A 202 -6.90 -6.85 25.67
C PRO A 202 -6.35 -7.91 26.63
N SER A 203 -7.18 -8.83 27.13
CA SER A 203 -6.75 -9.93 28.01
C SER A 203 -5.86 -10.96 27.31
N GLU A 204 -5.90 -11.02 25.99
CA GLU A 204 -5.08 -11.92 25.16
C GLU A 204 -3.79 -11.27 24.66
N ILE A 205 -3.58 -9.98 24.95
CA ILE A 205 -2.42 -9.21 24.48
C ILE A 205 -1.42 -9.02 25.60
N ASP A 206 -0.19 -9.48 25.38
CA ASP A 206 0.95 -9.19 26.25
C ASP A 206 1.49 -7.78 25.97
N TYR A 207 1.93 -7.53 24.75
CA TYR A 207 2.36 -6.21 24.30
C TYR A 207 2.25 -6.08 22.77
N MET A 208 2.40 -4.85 22.28
CA MET A 208 2.35 -4.56 20.85
C MET A 208 3.61 -3.83 20.42
N GLU A 209 4.01 -4.08 19.17
CA GLU A 209 5.12 -3.39 18.53
C GLU A 209 4.61 -2.64 17.30
N GLU A 210 5.22 -1.47 17.05
CA GLU A 210 4.97 -0.67 15.85
C GLU A 210 6.22 -0.54 14.99
N PRO A 211 6.07 -0.40 13.65
CA PRO A 211 7.20 -0.16 12.78
C PRO A 211 7.73 1.25 12.93
N VAL A 212 9.05 1.36 12.97
CA VAL A 212 9.77 2.64 13.00
C VAL A 212 10.70 2.74 11.81
N VAL A 213 10.97 3.96 11.39
CA VAL A 213 11.83 4.27 10.26
C VAL A 213 13.02 5.11 10.70
N SER A 214 14.15 4.94 10.01
CA SER A 214 15.27 5.85 10.05
C SER A 214 15.03 6.95 9.03
N ALA A 215 14.87 8.18 9.49
CA ALA A 215 14.50 9.32 8.67
C ALA A 215 15.66 10.31 8.55
N GLU A 216 15.88 10.82 7.36
CA GLU A 216 16.82 11.89 7.06
C GLU A 216 16.06 13.06 6.45
N ILE A 217 16.19 14.23 7.07
CA ILE A 217 15.52 15.45 6.64
C ILE A 217 16.58 16.50 6.31
N MET A 218 16.67 16.88 5.06
CA MET A 218 17.54 17.96 4.63
C MET A 218 16.74 19.27 4.55
N VAL A 219 17.24 20.30 5.20
CA VAL A 219 16.53 21.58 5.31
C VAL A 219 17.56 22.73 5.42
N THR A 220 17.15 23.93 5.01
CA THR A 220 17.94 25.12 5.25
C THR A 220 18.02 25.45 6.75
N THR A 221 19.14 25.97 7.21
CA THR A 221 19.42 26.16 8.65
C THR A 221 18.39 27.02 9.38
N GLU A 222 17.75 27.97 8.68
CA GLU A 222 16.71 28.81 9.28
C GLU A 222 15.44 28.05 9.69
N PHE A 223 15.19 26.86 9.10
CA PHE A 223 14.00 26.07 9.38
C PHE A 223 14.26 24.85 10.29
N VAL A 224 15.48 24.67 10.78
CA VAL A 224 15.84 23.55 11.66
C VAL A 224 14.93 23.50 12.90
N GLY A 225 14.71 24.60 13.56
CA GLY A 225 13.85 24.67 14.75
C GLY A 225 12.41 24.20 14.51
N PRO A 226 11.70 24.76 13.52
CA PRO A 226 10.34 24.30 13.17
C PRO A 226 10.25 22.83 12.79
N ILE A 227 11.25 22.29 12.09
CA ILE A 227 11.26 20.86 11.72
C ILE A 227 11.55 19.97 12.92
N MET A 228 12.44 20.34 13.81
CA MET A 228 12.67 19.61 15.05
C MET A 228 11.43 19.56 15.95
N GLU A 229 10.70 20.67 16.02
CA GLU A 229 9.43 20.72 16.73
C GLU A 229 8.38 19.78 16.12
N LEU A 230 8.27 19.75 14.79
CA LEU A 230 7.39 18.83 14.10
C LEU A 230 7.72 17.37 14.43
N CYS A 231 9.00 16.99 14.35
CA CYS A 231 9.44 15.63 14.66
C CYS A 231 9.14 15.24 16.11
N GLN A 232 9.29 16.18 17.05
CA GLN A 232 8.94 15.96 18.45
C GLN A 232 7.44 15.71 18.62
N GLN A 233 6.59 16.48 17.95
CA GLN A 233 5.14 16.28 17.96
C GLN A 233 4.72 14.93 17.37
N ARG A 234 5.53 14.36 16.50
CA ARG A 234 5.31 13.05 15.87
C ARG A 234 6.04 11.91 16.56
N ARG A 235 6.34 12.05 17.82
CA ARG A 235 7.04 11.04 18.65
C ARG A 235 8.42 10.65 18.11
N GLY A 236 9.08 11.56 17.40
CA GLY A 236 10.40 11.33 16.85
C GLY A 236 11.49 11.32 17.91
N VAL A 237 12.48 10.45 17.72
CA VAL A 237 13.70 10.40 18.53
C VAL A 237 14.83 11.03 17.74
N TYR A 238 15.38 12.13 18.27
CA TYR A 238 16.50 12.83 17.65
C TYR A 238 17.76 11.98 17.73
N LEU A 239 18.40 11.74 16.59
CA LEU A 239 19.64 10.95 16.51
C LEU A 239 20.88 11.79 16.25
N GLY A 240 20.73 12.93 15.58
CA GLY A 240 21.85 13.81 15.27
C GLY A 240 21.54 14.79 14.15
N MET A 241 22.49 15.70 13.94
CA MET A 241 22.43 16.71 12.89
C MET A 241 23.82 16.92 12.31
N GLU A 242 23.89 17.00 10.98
CA GLU A 242 25.11 17.30 10.25
C GLU A 242 24.90 18.54 9.38
N TYR A 243 25.85 19.46 9.40
CA TYR A 243 25.84 20.58 8.47
C TYR A 243 26.51 20.15 7.17
N MET A 244 25.74 20.15 6.08
CA MET A 244 26.26 19.80 4.75
C MET A 244 26.99 21.00 4.11
N GLU A 245 26.49 22.19 4.40
CA GLU A 245 27.03 23.49 3.99
C GLU A 245 26.66 24.50 5.09
N THR A 246 27.11 25.74 4.95
CA THR A 246 26.75 26.81 5.92
C THR A 246 25.25 27.10 5.98
N THR A 247 24.51 26.75 4.91
CA THR A 247 23.08 27.08 4.77
C THR A 247 22.17 25.86 4.85
N ARG A 248 22.72 24.62 4.90
CA ARG A 248 21.91 23.39 4.87
C ARG A 248 22.32 22.44 5.99
N ALA A 249 21.33 21.82 6.60
CA ALA A 249 21.52 20.83 7.65
C ALA A 249 20.78 19.53 7.31
N LEU A 250 21.38 18.41 7.69
CA LEU A 250 20.78 17.08 7.61
C LEU A 250 20.40 16.64 9.01
N LEU A 251 19.09 16.51 9.27
CA LEU A 251 18.54 16.02 10.52
C LEU A 251 18.30 14.52 10.44
N LYS A 252 18.73 13.79 11.45
CA LYS A 252 18.52 12.34 11.56
C LYS A 252 17.59 12.04 12.72
N TYR A 253 16.50 11.34 12.42
CA TYR A 253 15.47 10.95 13.37
C TYR A 253 15.08 9.48 13.23
N GLU A 254 14.59 8.92 14.31
CA GLU A 254 13.80 7.71 14.30
C GLU A 254 12.34 8.11 14.50
N LEU A 255 11.48 7.74 13.56
CA LEU A 255 10.06 8.12 13.57
C LEU A 255 9.19 6.88 13.47
N PRO A 256 8.08 6.83 14.23
CA PRO A 256 7.06 5.80 13.99
C PRO A 256 6.47 5.96 12.60
N LEU A 257 6.37 4.85 11.85
CA LEU A 257 5.85 4.90 10.48
C LEU A 257 4.43 5.45 10.44
N ASN A 258 3.59 5.10 11.41
CA ASN A 258 2.21 5.58 11.46
C ASN A 258 2.09 7.10 11.60
N GLU A 259 3.10 7.77 12.13
CA GLU A 259 3.12 9.23 12.27
C GLU A 259 3.50 9.95 10.97
N ILE A 260 4.08 9.25 10.01
CA ILE A 260 4.56 9.85 8.76
C ILE A 260 3.71 9.49 7.53
N ILE A 261 2.79 8.53 7.63
CA ILE A 261 1.97 8.10 6.48
C ILE A 261 0.83 9.06 6.13
N TYR A 262 0.51 10.01 6.99
CA TYR A 262 -0.49 11.03 6.73
C TYR A 262 0.17 12.33 6.24
N ASP A 263 -0.17 13.43 6.83
CA ASP A 263 0.18 14.79 6.42
C ASP A 263 1.62 15.23 6.78
N PHE A 264 2.49 14.31 7.19
CA PHE A 264 3.86 14.65 7.63
C PHE A 264 4.67 15.34 6.53
N PHE A 265 4.61 14.84 5.31
CA PHE A 265 5.32 15.45 4.18
C PHE A 265 4.81 16.86 3.88
N ASP A 266 3.50 17.05 3.91
CA ASP A 266 2.89 18.38 3.72
C ASP A 266 3.28 19.33 4.85
N ALA A 267 3.32 18.84 6.09
CA ALA A 267 3.75 19.62 7.24
C ALA A 267 5.24 20.03 7.14
N LEU A 268 6.10 19.12 6.66
CA LEU A 268 7.51 19.45 6.38
C LEU A 268 7.64 20.58 5.36
N LYS A 269 6.90 20.48 4.25
CA LYS A 269 6.92 21.49 3.18
C LYS A 269 6.39 22.83 3.68
N SER A 270 5.29 22.83 4.40
CA SER A 270 4.68 24.06 4.92
C SER A 270 5.57 24.77 5.94
N ARG A 271 6.27 24.03 6.83
CA ARG A 271 7.16 24.58 7.85
C ARG A 271 8.54 24.98 7.33
N SER A 272 8.89 24.62 6.12
CA SER A 272 10.18 24.92 5.48
C SER A 272 10.05 25.73 4.19
N ARG A 273 8.89 26.31 3.91
CA ARG A 273 8.61 27.01 2.66
C ARG A 273 8.93 26.18 1.41
N GLY A 274 8.73 24.88 1.49
CA GLY A 274 9.00 23.95 0.40
C GLY A 274 10.45 23.49 0.26
N TYR A 275 11.36 23.91 1.13
CA TYR A 275 12.79 23.59 1.03
C TYR A 275 13.20 22.28 1.69
N ALA A 276 12.37 21.69 2.55
CA ALA A 276 12.70 20.42 3.18
C ALA A 276 12.60 19.26 2.20
N SER A 277 13.58 18.38 2.21
CA SER A 277 13.52 17.06 1.57
C SER A 277 13.55 15.97 2.63
N PHE A 278 12.91 14.86 2.33
CA PHE A 278 12.68 13.79 3.29
C PHE A 278 12.93 12.44 2.65
N ASP A 279 13.77 11.64 3.28
CA ASP A 279 14.02 10.26 2.91
C ASP A 279 13.96 9.38 4.15
N TYR A 280 13.47 8.16 4.01
CA TYR A 280 13.34 7.22 5.11
C TYR A 280 13.42 5.78 4.64
N GLU A 281 13.83 4.91 5.53
CA GLU A 281 13.82 3.47 5.34
C GLU A 281 13.35 2.77 6.61
N LEU A 282 12.73 1.60 6.46
CA LEU A 282 12.26 0.81 7.59
C LEU A 282 13.46 0.37 8.44
N LYS A 283 13.43 0.69 9.73
CA LYS A 283 14.46 0.28 10.70
C LYS A 283 14.11 -1.03 11.38
N GLY A 284 12.86 -1.18 11.80
CA GLY A 284 12.38 -2.34 12.54
C GLY A 284 11.15 -2.04 13.35
N TYR A 285 10.93 -2.84 14.37
CA TYR A 285 9.77 -2.75 15.26
C TYR A 285 10.21 -2.39 16.67
N VAL A 286 9.43 -1.55 17.34
CA VAL A 286 9.63 -1.20 18.74
C VAL A 286 8.35 -1.39 19.53
N GLN A 287 8.49 -1.81 20.79
CA GLN A 287 7.36 -1.91 21.71
C GLN A 287 6.84 -0.51 22.01
N SER A 288 5.52 -0.34 21.92
CA SER A 288 4.84 0.92 22.16
C SER A 288 3.52 0.70 22.86
N LYS A 289 3.07 1.68 23.63
CA LYS A 289 1.74 1.68 24.26
C LYS A 289 0.70 2.06 23.24
N LEU A 290 0.14 1.06 22.60
CA LEU A 290 -0.87 1.22 21.55
C LEU A 290 -2.24 0.77 22.07
N CYS A 291 -3.28 1.41 21.55
CA CYS A 291 -4.65 1.02 21.81
C CYS A 291 -5.52 1.17 20.57
N LYS A 292 -6.61 0.45 20.55
CA LYS A 292 -7.64 0.55 19.51
C LYS A 292 -8.65 1.62 19.90
N LEU A 293 -8.86 2.56 19.00
CA LEU A 293 -9.91 3.56 19.15
C LEU A 293 -11.11 3.14 18.30
N ASP A 294 -12.24 2.90 18.96
CA ASP A 294 -13.50 2.57 18.32
C ASP A 294 -14.35 3.82 18.13
N ILE A 295 -15.02 3.91 17.01
CA ILE A 295 -15.96 5.00 16.70
C ILE A 295 -17.37 4.42 16.69
N LEU A 296 -18.25 5.02 17.48
CA LEU A 296 -19.68 4.69 17.52
C LEU A 296 -20.47 5.84 16.88
N VAL A 297 -21.32 5.49 15.96
CA VAL A 297 -22.28 6.41 15.34
C VAL A 297 -23.69 5.93 15.69
N ASN A 298 -24.47 6.79 16.27
CA ASN A 298 -25.79 6.44 16.78
C ASN A 298 -25.75 5.25 17.77
N LYS A 299 -24.73 5.23 18.63
CA LYS A 299 -24.44 4.19 19.63
C LYS A 299 -24.04 2.83 19.08
N GLU A 300 -23.84 2.69 17.78
CA GLU A 300 -23.37 1.48 17.11
C GLU A 300 -21.92 1.63 16.69
N GLU A 301 -21.12 0.63 17.00
CA GLU A 301 -19.71 0.60 16.57
C GLU A 301 -19.60 0.45 15.05
N VAL A 302 -18.77 1.29 14.44
CA VAL A 302 -18.46 1.23 13.00
C VAL A 302 -17.06 0.67 12.83
N ASP A 303 -16.95 -0.60 12.45
CA ASP A 303 -15.68 -1.31 12.34
C ASP A 303 -14.70 -0.65 11.35
N ALA A 304 -15.20 -0.12 10.25
CA ALA A 304 -14.40 0.55 9.22
C ALA A 304 -13.73 1.86 9.69
N LEU A 305 -14.19 2.45 10.78
CA LEU A 305 -13.66 3.68 11.37
C LEU A 305 -12.70 3.43 12.52
N SER A 306 -12.51 2.18 12.96
CA SER A 306 -11.56 1.87 14.03
C SER A 306 -10.11 2.06 13.56
N PHE A 307 -9.25 2.48 14.47
CA PHE A 307 -7.82 2.66 14.17
C PHE A 307 -6.96 2.48 15.42
N ILE A 308 -5.68 2.16 15.20
CA ILE A 308 -4.71 1.99 16.26
C ILE A 308 -3.99 3.33 16.46
N VAL A 309 -3.88 3.73 17.72
CA VAL A 309 -3.19 4.96 18.11
C VAL A 309 -2.28 4.72 19.31
N HIS A 310 -1.32 5.63 19.49
CA HIS A 310 -0.57 5.68 20.74
C HIS A 310 -1.49 6.12 21.88
N ALA A 311 -1.40 5.45 23.03
CA ALA A 311 -2.29 5.69 24.17
C ALA A 311 -2.32 7.16 24.64
N ASP A 312 -1.19 7.84 24.61
CA ASP A 312 -1.06 9.25 25.03
C ASP A 312 -1.80 10.22 24.08
N SER A 313 -2.00 9.84 22.83
CA SER A 313 -2.71 10.65 21.82
C SER A 313 -4.16 10.24 21.59
N ALA A 314 -4.62 9.20 22.24
CA ALA A 314 -5.90 8.56 21.93
C ALA A 314 -7.10 9.49 22.15
N ALA A 315 -7.14 10.20 23.28
CA ALA A 315 -8.26 11.10 23.60
C ALA A 315 -8.34 12.28 22.62
N GLU A 316 -7.20 12.88 22.26
CA GLU A 316 -7.13 13.97 21.30
C GLU A 316 -7.50 13.51 19.88
N ARG A 317 -6.98 12.35 19.45
CA ARG A 317 -7.31 11.77 18.15
C ARG A 317 -8.79 11.42 18.05
N GLY A 318 -9.34 10.85 19.12
CA GLY A 318 -10.79 10.57 19.21
C GLY A 318 -11.65 11.81 19.11
N ARG A 319 -11.28 12.88 19.79
CA ARG A 319 -11.98 14.16 19.71
C ARG A 319 -11.96 14.74 18.29
N LYS A 320 -10.78 14.79 17.67
CA LYS A 320 -10.65 15.29 16.28
C LYS A 320 -11.46 14.47 15.29
N MET A 321 -11.49 13.15 15.46
CA MET A 321 -12.31 12.28 14.62
C MET A 321 -13.81 12.54 14.79
N CYS A 322 -14.28 12.68 16.03
CA CYS A 322 -15.68 13.00 16.30
C CYS A 322 -16.07 14.36 15.73
N GLU A 323 -15.23 15.38 15.86
CA GLU A 323 -15.44 16.70 15.27
C GLU A 323 -15.57 16.62 13.75
N LYS A 324 -14.67 15.93 13.10
CA LYS A 324 -14.69 15.75 11.65
C LYS A 324 -15.93 15.00 11.18
N LEU A 325 -16.29 13.91 11.85
CA LEU A 325 -17.49 13.15 11.51
C LEU A 325 -18.78 13.96 11.71
N LYS A 326 -18.82 14.81 12.73
CA LYS A 326 -19.95 15.73 12.94
C LYS A 326 -20.16 16.67 11.75
N ASP A 327 -19.08 17.15 11.15
CA ASP A 327 -19.13 18.03 9.99
C ASP A 327 -19.49 17.30 8.69
N GLU A 328 -19.07 16.05 8.57
CA GLU A 328 -19.27 15.23 7.38
C GLU A 328 -20.61 14.47 7.34
N ILE A 329 -21.14 14.07 8.49
CA ILE A 329 -22.41 13.34 8.55
C ILE A 329 -23.58 14.30 8.32
N PRO A 330 -24.43 14.06 7.30
CA PRO A 330 -25.58 14.92 7.03
C PRO A 330 -26.61 14.86 8.16
N ARG A 331 -27.27 15.99 8.40
CA ARG A 331 -28.33 16.08 9.40
C ARG A 331 -29.50 15.17 9.01
N GLN A 332 -30.11 14.57 10.02
CA GLN A 332 -31.29 13.74 9.91
C GLN A 332 -32.45 14.37 10.71
N LEU A 333 -33.59 13.75 10.72
CA LEU A 333 -34.74 14.18 11.53
C LEU A 333 -34.57 13.98 13.04
N PHE A 334 -33.50 13.32 13.42
CA PHE A 334 -33.14 13.01 14.81
C PHE A 334 -31.66 13.33 15.05
N GLU A 335 -31.29 13.46 16.32
CA GLU A 335 -29.90 13.69 16.70
C GLU A 335 -29.10 12.40 16.56
N ILE A 336 -27.87 12.53 16.04
CA ILE A 336 -26.93 11.41 15.89
C ILE A 336 -25.75 11.64 16.83
N PRO A 337 -25.63 10.88 17.93
CA PRO A 337 -24.44 10.93 18.76
C PRO A 337 -23.25 10.24 18.07
N ILE A 338 -22.08 10.86 18.17
CA ILE A 338 -20.81 10.33 17.70
C ILE A 338 -19.91 10.18 18.91
N GLN A 339 -19.34 8.99 19.11
CA GLN A 339 -18.51 8.69 20.27
C GLN A 339 -17.23 8.02 19.85
N ALA A 340 -16.13 8.35 20.52
CA ALA A 340 -14.87 7.62 20.43
C ALA A 340 -14.64 6.89 21.74
N ALA A 341 -14.26 5.62 21.67
CA ALA A 341 -14.11 4.75 22.82
C ALA A 341 -12.80 3.93 22.77
N ILE A 342 -12.23 3.71 23.94
CA ILE A 342 -11.09 2.79 24.15
C ILE A 342 -11.54 1.73 25.15
N GLY A 343 -11.59 0.47 24.69
CA GLY A 343 -12.01 -0.65 25.56
C GLY A 343 -13.39 -0.44 26.18
N GLY A 344 -14.32 0.14 25.44
CA GLY A 344 -15.68 0.44 25.91
C GLY A 344 -15.82 1.72 26.71
N ARG A 345 -14.73 2.40 27.05
CA ARG A 345 -14.75 3.68 27.76
C ARG A 345 -14.79 4.84 26.77
N ILE A 346 -15.81 5.68 26.86
CA ILE A 346 -15.96 6.86 26.01
C ILE A 346 -14.93 7.92 26.38
N VAL A 347 -14.12 8.35 25.39
CA VAL A 347 -13.08 9.38 25.56
C VAL A 347 -13.40 10.70 24.85
N ALA A 348 -14.34 10.68 23.90
CA ALA A 348 -14.78 11.88 23.19
C ALA A 348 -16.22 11.71 22.70
N ARG A 349 -16.91 12.81 22.56
CA ARG A 349 -18.30 12.86 22.07
C ARG A 349 -18.55 14.09 21.21
N GLU A 350 -19.38 13.91 20.21
CA GLU A 350 -20.01 14.97 19.43
C GLU A 350 -21.44 14.57 19.06
N THR A 351 -22.25 15.54 18.65
CA THR A 351 -23.64 15.28 18.22
C THR A 351 -23.94 16.03 16.93
N VAL A 352 -24.46 15.30 15.96
CA VAL A 352 -25.06 15.88 14.75
C VAL A 352 -26.50 16.24 15.13
N ARG A 353 -26.80 17.52 15.16
CA ARG A 353 -28.14 18.02 15.51
C ARG A 353 -29.14 17.72 14.41
N ALA A 354 -30.38 17.53 14.82
CA ALA A 354 -31.49 17.31 13.90
C ALA A 354 -31.71 18.50 12.93
#